data_02dbaaa45fd7ef3c8afebf70fb946653
#
_entry.id   02dbaaa45fd7ef3c8afebf70fb946653
#
_cell.length_a   1.000
_cell.length_b   1.000
_cell.length_c   1.000
_cell.angle_alpha   90.00
_cell.angle_beta   90.00
_cell.angle_gamma   90.00
#
_symmetry.space_group_name_H-M   'P 1'
#
loop_
_entity.id
_entity.type
_entity.pdbx_description
1 polymer ?
#
loop_
_entity_poly.entity_id
_entity_poly.type
_entity_poly.pdbx_seq_one_letter_code
_entity_poly.pdbx_strand_id
1 'polypeptide(L)'
;EPKGLIVEPLPVDEETSSLSAIIMDDDFYHFTIQHSKLTNGLRHADSAALIALKARAYLNLLQDKANGKHVNSKDIKKHRSDVLKNVVIMEDNEIIAPESIVACIRDFVTSIRNDWNTLSEPLAKALDQNSSFIEALLEQLDELFITEQL
;
A
#
# COMPACT_ATOMS: atom_id res chain seq x y z
N GLU A 1 7.41 -21.85 -16.24
CA GLU A 1 6.30 -22.13 -15.40
C GLU A 1 6.34 -21.38 -14.08
N PRO A 2 5.55 -20.41 -13.96
CA PRO A 2 5.59 -19.54 -12.79
C PRO A 2 4.76 -20.06 -11.63
N LYS A 3 4.32 -21.25 -11.71
CA LYS A 3 3.41 -21.76 -10.71
C LYS A 3 3.88 -21.68 -9.30
N GLY A 4 5.18 -21.67 -9.08
CA GLY A 4 5.69 -21.57 -7.74
C GLY A 4 5.47 -20.24 -7.10
N LEU A 5 5.07 -19.27 -7.87
CA LEU A 5 5.01 -17.91 -7.38
C LEU A 5 3.86 -17.66 -6.43
N ILE A 6 2.79 -18.38 -6.59
CA ILE A 6 1.63 -18.12 -5.76
C ILE A 6 1.29 -19.27 -4.89
N VAL A 7 2.24 -20.13 -4.75
CA VAL A 7 2.00 -21.34 -4.01
C VAL A 7 1.98 -21.13 -2.53
N GLU A 8 2.65 -20.09 -2.08
CA GLU A 8 2.76 -19.85 -0.66
C GLU A 8 1.39 -19.64 -0.07
N PRO A 9 0.92 -20.56 0.74
CA PRO A 9 -0.36 -20.34 1.40
C PRO A 9 -0.18 -19.21 2.40
N LEU A 10 -0.94 -18.19 2.22
CA LEU A 10 -0.92 -17.08 3.15
C LEU A 10 -1.86 -17.37 4.30
N PRO A 11 -1.55 -16.87 5.50
CA PRO A 11 -2.49 -17.01 6.61
C PRO A 11 -3.83 -16.43 6.19
N VAL A 12 -4.89 -17.11 6.58
CA VAL A 12 -6.22 -16.70 6.18
C VAL A 12 -6.78 -15.73 7.19
N ASP A 13 -6.68 -14.46 6.91
CA ASP A 13 -7.38 -13.44 7.67
C ASP A 13 -7.87 -12.42 6.64
N GLU A 14 -8.62 -11.43 7.11
CA GLU A 14 -9.23 -10.47 6.20
C GLU A 14 -8.20 -9.64 5.46
N GLU A 15 -7.14 -9.25 6.15
CA GLU A 15 -6.09 -8.46 5.53
C GLU A 15 -5.39 -9.26 4.45
N THR A 16 -5.04 -10.50 4.76
CA THR A 16 -4.34 -11.34 3.82
C THR A 16 -5.20 -11.63 2.59
N SER A 17 -6.49 -11.83 2.79
CA SER A 17 -7.40 -12.05 1.67
C SER A 17 -7.44 -10.84 0.75
N SER A 18 -7.50 -9.64 1.32
CA SER A 18 -7.50 -8.42 0.52
C SER A 18 -6.24 -8.31 -0.32
N LEU A 19 -5.10 -8.59 0.29
CA LEU A 19 -3.84 -8.48 -0.43
C LEU A 19 -3.70 -9.57 -1.48
N SER A 20 -4.19 -10.77 -1.19
CA SER A 20 -4.12 -11.87 -2.16
C SER A 20 -4.89 -11.55 -3.42
N ALA A 21 -6.04 -10.90 -3.29
CA ALA A 21 -6.83 -10.54 -4.46
C ALA A 21 -6.09 -9.54 -5.34
N ILE A 22 -5.33 -8.66 -4.74
CA ILE A 22 -4.59 -7.63 -5.48
C ILE A 22 -3.48 -8.23 -6.32
N ILE A 23 -2.78 -9.22 -5.81
CA ILE A 23 -1.67 -9.80 -6.55
C ILE A 23 -2.11 -10.67 -7.73
N MET A 24 -3.41 -10.76 -8.01
CA MET A 24 -3.86 -11.34 -9.27
C MET A 24 -3.75 -10.33 -10.42
N ASP A 25 -3.57 -9.06 -10.10
CA ASP A 25 -3.28 -8.04 -11.11
C ASP A 25 -1.82 -8.16 -11.52
N ASP A 26 -1.56 -8.23 -12.83
CA ASP A 26 -0.22 -8.47 -13.34
C ASP A 26 0.81 -7.45 -12.86
N ASP A 27 0.47 -6.17 -12.91
CA ASP A 27 1.42 -5.15 -12.51
C ASP A 27 1.79 -5.24 -11.03
N PHE A 28 0.79 -5.48 -10.18
CA PHE A 28 1.04 -5.61 -8.75
C PHE A 28 1.78 -6.90 -8.45
N TYR A 29 1.45 -7.97 -9.17
CA TYR A 29 2.13 -9.24 -8.98
C TYR A 29 3.62 -9.12 -9.30
N HIS A 30 3.94 -8.60 -10.49
CA HIS A 30 5.33 -8.47 -10.89
C HIS A 30 6.10 -7.50 -9.99
N PHE A 31 5.48 -6.40 -9.64
CA PHE A 31 6.11 -5.45 -8.75
C PHE A 31 6.40 -6.07 -7.38
N THR A 32 5.44 -6.85 -6.87
CA THR A 32 5.61 -7.50 -5.57
C THR A 32 6.75 -8.50 -5.60
N ILE A 33 6.85 -9.28 -6.67
CA ILE A 33 7.96 -10.24 -6.82
C ILE A 33 9.30 -9.50 -6.91
N GLN A 34 9.35 -8.44 -7.69
CA GLN A 34 10.56 -7.66 -7.86
C GLN A 34 11.01 -7.03 -6.54
N HIS A 35 10.07 -6.68 -5.69
CA HIS A 35 10.33 -6.04 -4.40
C HIS A 35 10.08 -6.99 -3.24
N SER A 36 10.56 -8.21 -3.37
CA SER A 36 10.49 -9.17 -2.30
C SER A 36 11.89 -9.75 -2.08
N LYS A 37 12.08 -10.26 -0.87
CA LYS A 37 13.36 -10.86 -0.48
C LYS A 37 13.11 -12.26 0.03
N LEU A 38 14.11 -13.12 -0.17
CA LEU A 38 14.05 -14.49 0.29
C LEU A 38 14.91 -14.59 1.54
N THR A 39 14.31 -14.98 2.65
CA THR A 39 15.02 -15.15 3.90
C THR A 39 14.63 -16.48 4.51
N ASN A 40 15.60 -17.35 4.74
CA ASN A 40 15.35 -18.68 5.29
C ASN A 40 14.31 -19.45 4.51
N GLY A 41 14.33 -19.31 3.18
CA GLY A 41 13.41 -20.01 2.32
C GLY A 41 12.04 -19.38 2.20
N LEU A 42 11.79 -18.28 2.88
CA LEU A 42 10.51 -17.60 2.83
C LEU A 42 10.65 -16.27 2.10
N ARG A 43 9.68 -15.98 1.25
CA ARG A 43 9.68 -14.73 0.49
C ARG A 43 8.91 -13.67 1.25
N HIS A 44 9.53 -12.50 1.38
CA HIS A 44 8.94 -11.37 2.13
C HIS A 44 8.86 -10.16 1.22
N ALA A 45 7.70 -9.50 1.21
CA ALA A 45 7.56 -8.24 0.52
C ALA A 45 8.36 -7.17 1.27
N ASP A 46 9.08 -6.34 0.52
CA ASP A 46 9.78 -5.22 1.15
C ASP A 46 8.83 -4.03 1.33
N SER A 47 9.34 -2.92 1.86
CA SER A 47 8.50 -1.76 2.13
C SER A 47 7.84 -1.20 0.87
N ALA A 48 8.54 -1.21 -0.26
CA ALA A 48 7.96 -0.71 -1.50
C ALA A 48 6.76 -1.54 -1.92
N ALA A 49 6.90 -2.87 -1.87
CA ALA A 49 5.80 -3.76 -2.22
C ALA A 49 4.63 -3.60 -1.25
N LEU A 50 4.92 -3.48 0.03
CA LEU A 50 3.86 -3.32 1.04
C LEU A 50 3.11 -2.01 0.84
N ILE A 51 3.81 -0.94 0.52
CA ILE A 51 3.16 0.34 0.25
C ILE A 51 2.17 0.19 -0.91
N ALA A 52 2.62 -0.42 -2.02
CA ALA A 52 1.76 -0.58 -3.18
C ALA A 52 0.55 -1.45 -2.87
N LEU A 53 0.77 -2.59 -2.22
CA LEU A 53 -0.32 -3.51 -1.91
C LEU A 53 -1.32 -2.90 -0.95
N LYS A 54 -0.83 -2.26 0.09
CA LYS A 54 -1.75 -1.71 1.10
C LYS A 54 -2.47 -0.46 0.62
N ALA A 55 -1.84 0.33 -0.24
CA ALA A 55 -2.53 1.45 -0.87
C ALA A 55 -3.67 0.96 -1.74
N ARG A 56 -3.43 -0.08 -2.54
CA ARG A 56 -4.49 -0.65 -3.37
C ARG A 56 -5.59 -1.27 -2.52
N ALA A 57 -5.22 -1.97 -1.46
CA ALA A 57 -6.22 -2.57 -0.56
C ALA A 57 -7.10 -1.50 0.05
N TYR A 58 -6.50 -0.40 0.49
CA TYR A 58 -7.23 0.71 1.06
C TYR A 58 -8.24 1.29 0.06
N LEU A 59 -7.77 1.56 -1.16
CA LEU A 59 -8.65 2.14 -2.19
C LEU A 59 -9.77 1.18 -2.58
N ASN A 60 -9.45 -0.11 -2.67
CA ASN A 60 -10.47 -1.11 -2.98
C ASN A 60 -11.55 -1.17 -1.90
N LEU A 61 -11.15 -1.09 -0.64
CA LEU A 61 -12.12 -1.12 0.45
C LEU A 61 -13.00 0.14 0.46
N LEU A 62 -12.42 1.29 0.15
CA LEU A 62 -13.20 2.50 0.03
C LEU A 62 -14.22 2.39 -1.10
N GLN A 63 -13.81 1.80 -2.22
CA GLN A 63 -14.71 1.61 -3.35
C GLN A 63 -15.82 0.64 -3.00
N ASP A 64 -15.48 -0.45 -2.33
CA ASP A 64 -16.48 -1.42 -1.89
C ASP A 64 -17.48 -0.78 -0.97
N LYS A 65 -17.01 0.02 -0.03
CA LYS A 65 -17.88 0.72 0.90
C LYS A 65 -18.82 1.68 0.15
N ALA A 66 -18.28 2.41 -0.82
CA ALA A 66 -19.07 3.33 -1.61
C ALA A 66 -20.13 2.60 -2.43
N ASN A 67 -19.86 1.35 -2.81
CA ASN A 67 -20.80 0.54 -3.55
C ASN A 67 -21.78 -0.21 -2.67
N GLY A 68 -21.79 0.08 -1.38
CA GLY A 68 -22.74 -0.53 -0.45
C GLY A 68 -22.34 -1.88 0.09
N LYS A 69 -21.14 -2.32 -0.20
CA LYS A 69 -20.66 -3.60 0.35
C LYS A 69 -20.25 -3.41 1.80
N HIS A 70 -20.39 -4.49 2.56
CA HIS A 70 -19.93 -4.47 3.95
C HIS A 70 -18.41 -4.54 3.97
N VAL A 71 -17.77 -3.62 4.66
CA VAL A 71 -16.31 -3.64 4.83
C VAL A 71 -16.00 -3.42 6.31
N ASN A 72 -14.87 -3.95 6.73
CA ASN A 72 -14.42 -3.79 8.10
C ASN A 72 -13.66 -2.46 8.21
N SER A 73 -14.17 -1.54 9.02
CA SER A 73 -13.55 -0.23 9.17
C SER A 73 -12.15 -0.32 9.77
N LYS A 74 -11.87 -1.36 10.56
CA LYS A 74 -10.54 -1.55 11.13
C LYS A 74 -9.52 -1.85 10.03
N ASP A 75 -9.92 -2.61 9.01
CA ASP A 75 -9.04 -2.92 7.90
C ASP A 75 -8.71 -1.66 7.10
N ILE A 76 -9.71 -0.81 6.89
CA ILE A 76 -9.49 0.45 6.19
C ILE A 76 -8.45 1.28 6.94
N LYS A 77 -8.63 1.42 8.24
CA LYS A 77 -7.70 2.21 9.06
C LYS A 77 -6.31 1.60 9.09
N LYS A 78 -6.24 0.28 9.18
CA LYS A 78 -4.96 -0.41 9.26
C LYS A 78 -4.17 -0.25 7.98
N HIS A 79 -4.80 -0.49 6.82
CA HIS A 79 -4.09 -0.35 5.55
C HIS A 79 -3.60 1.07 5.36
N ARG A 80 -4.43 2.05 5.68
CA ARG A 80 -4.06 3.46 5.55
C ARG A 80 -2.83 3.79 6.39
N SER A 81 -2.84 3.39 7.65
CA SER A 81 -1.72 3.66 8.55
C SER A 81 -0.48 2.90 8.13
N ASP A 82 -0.66 1.66 7.68
CA ASP A 82 0.48 0.82 7.29
C ASP A 82 1.24 1.40 6.10
N VAL A 83 0.52 2.01 5.15
CA VAL A 83 1.20 2.67 4.03
C VAL A 83 2.18 3.70 4.56
N LEU A 84 1.70 4.58 5.43
CA LEU A 84 2.54 5.65 5.96
C LEU A 84 3.65 5.14 6.86
N LYS A 85 3.39 4.10 7.64
CA LYS A 85 4.43 3.49 8.47
C LYS A 85 5.56 2.93 7.61
N ASN A 86 5.22 2.37 6.46
CA ASN A 86 6.23 1.86 5.55
C ASN A 86 7.03 2.99 4.88
N VAL A 87 6.39 4.14 4.65
CA VAL A 87 7.12 5.29 4.14
C VAL A 87 8.17 5.76 5.14
N VAL A 88 7.82 5.74 6.43
CA VAL A 88 8.75 6.16 7.49
C VAL A 88 10.04 5.35 7.46
N ILE A 89 9.95 4.06 7.21
CA ILE A 89 11.13 3.19 7.24
C ILE A 89 11.80 3.04 5.88
N MET A 90 11.25 3.68 4.85
CA MET A 90 11.79 3.59 3.51
C MET A 90 13.11 4.33 3.40
N GLU A 91 14.12 3.66 2.85
CA GLU A 91 15.44 4.26 2.67
C GLU A 91 15.66 4.75 1.25
N ASP A 92 14.87 4.27 0.31
CA ASP A 92 15.00 4.67 -1.07
C ASP A 92 14.39 6.05 -1.29
N ASN A 93 14.97 6.82 -2.20
CA ASN A 93 14.44 8.12 -2.57
C ASN A 93 13.56 8.03 -3.81
N GLU A 94 13.63 6.92 -4.54
CA GLU A 94 12.94 6.79 -5.80
C GLU A 94 12.67 5.32 -6.08
N ILE A 95 11.44 5.02 -6.44
CA ILE A 95 11.03 3.66 -6.75
C ILE A 95 10.41 3.66 -8.14
N ILE A 96 10.98 2.88 -9.05
CA ILE A 96 10.46 2.75 -10.40
C ILE A 96 9.32 1.73 -10.37
N ALA A 97 8.18 2.12 -10.90
CA ALA A 97 7.00 1.26 -10.89
C ALA A 97 6.17 1.48 -12.15
N PRO A 98 5.34 0.50 -12.52
CA PRO A 98 4.43 0.69 -13.65
C PRO A 98 3.46 1.84 -13.39
N GLU A 99 2.93 2.40 -14.46
CA GLU A 99 2.00 3.53 -14.37
C GLU A 99 0.81 3.21 -13.48
N SER A 100 0.31 1.98 -13.54
CA SER A 100 -0.86 1.60 -12.72
C SER A 100 -0.57 1.71 -11.23
N ILE A 101 0.65 1.38 -10.83
CA ILE A 101 1.03 1.47 -9.43
C ILE A 101 1.28 2.91 -9.04
N VAL A 102 1.96 3.68 -9.91
CA VAL A 102 2.17 5.11 -9.64
C VAL A 102 0.82 5.82 -9.49
N ALA A 103 -0.12 5.50 -10.37
CA ALA A 103 -1.47 6.09 -10.30
C ALA A 103 -2.17 5.70 -9.00
N CYS A 104 -2.01 4.46 -8.58
CA CYS A 104 -2.60 3.99 -7.33
C CYS A 104 -2.06 4.79 -6.14
N ILE A 105 -0.75 5.02 -6.12
CA ILE A 105 -0.15 5.77 -5.03
C ILE A 105 -0.65 7.21 -5.03
N ARG A 106 -0.77 7.83 -6.20
CA ARG A 106 -1.32 9.18 -6.30
C ARG A 106 -2.76 9.24 -5.83
N ASP A 107 -3.56 8.23 -6.20
CA ASP A 107 -4.94 8.16 -5.75
C ASP A 107 -5.02 8.01 -4.25
N PHE A 108 -4.12 7.24 -3.67
CA PHE A 108 -4.05 7.09 -2.22
C PHE A 108 -3.79 8.45 -1.55
N VAL A 109 -2.76 9.16 -2.02
CA VAL A 109 -2.40 10.46 -1.46
C VAL A 109 -3.56 11.44 -1.61
N THR A 110 -4.17 11.46 -2.79
CA THR A 110 -5.30 12.35 -3.06
C THR A 110 -6.48 12.05 -2.14
N SER A 111 -6.75 10.77 -1.92
CA SER A 111 -7.84 10.35 -1.04
C SER A 111 -7.64 10.88 0.38
N ILE A 112 -6.42 10.78 0.89
CA ILE A 112 -6.13 11.28 2.23
C ILE A 112 -6.27 12.81 2.29
N ARG A 113 -5.73 13.50 1.28
CA ARG A 113 -5.78 14.97 1.25
C ARG A 113 -7.19 15.50 1.12
N ASN A 114 -8.04 14.81 0.35
CA ASN A 114 -9.43 15.23 0.19
C ASN A 114 -10.22 15.12 1.47
N ASP A 115 -9.77 14.29 2.40
CA ASP A 115 -10.47 14.10 3.68
C ASP A 115 -9.57 14.49 4.84
N TRP A 116 -8.70 15.47 4.60
CA TRP A 116 -7.66 15.85 5.56
C TRP A 116 -8.20 16.24 6.92
N ASN A 117 -9.30 16.99 6.93
CA ASN A 117 -9.85 17.44 8.20
C ASN A 117 -10.31 16.29 9.09
N THR A 118 -10.72 15.19 8.48
CA THR A 118 -11.15 14.02 9.22
C THR A 118 -9.98 13.08 9.56
N LEU A 119 -9.00 12.99 8.65
CA LEU A 119 -7.97 11.96 8.76
C LEU A 119 -6.67 12.41 9.41
N SER A 120 -6.39 13.72 9.44
CA SER A 120 -5.09 14.18 9.92
C SER A 120 -4.80 13.77 11.35
N GLU A 121 -5.76 13.94 12.24
CA GLU A 121 -5.56 13.62 13.64
C GLU A 121 -5.47 12.13 13.91
N PRO A 122 -6.38 11.29 13.39
CA PRO A 122 -6.23 9.85 13.58
C PRO A 122 -4.93 9.29 13.03
N LEU A 123 -4.46 9.81 11.89
CA LEU A 123 -3.20 9.33 11.33
C LEU A 123 -2.01 9.76 12.17
N ALA A 124 -2.03 11.01 12.64
CA ALA A 124 -0.97 11.49 13.51
C ALA A 124 -0.89 10.63 14.77
N LYS A 125 -2.04 10.32 15.33
CA LYS A 125 -2.10 9.49 16.53
C LYS A 125 -1.60 8.07 16.25
N ALA A 126 -2.00 7.50 15.11
CA ALA A 126 -1.60 6.15 14.74
C ALA A 126 -0.09 6.02 14.58
N LEU A 127 0.58 7.08 14.13
CA LEU A 127 2.02 7.08 13.94
C LEU A 127 2.77 7.72 15.12
N ASP A 128 2.05 8.16 16.12
CA ASP A 128 2.63 8.83 17.29
C ASP A 128 3.43 10.08 16.86
N GLN A 129 2.84 10.87 15.98
CA GLN A 129 3.46 12.05 15.40
C GLN A 129 2.42 13.18 15.36
N ASN A 130 2.79 14.32 14.80
CA ASN A 130 1.85 15.41 14.60
C ASN A 130 1.39 15.45 13.16
N SER A 131 0.40 16.29 12.86
CA SER A 131 -0.17 16.34 11.51
C SER A 131 0.81 16.87 10.47
N SER A 132 1.74 17.73 10.87
CA SER A 132 2.77 18.20 9.94
C SER A 132 3.65 17.07 9.45
N PHE A 133 3.94 16.13 10.34
CA PHE A 133 4.72 14.95 9.97
C PHE A 133 3.97 14.11 8.93
N ILE A 134 2.66 13.92 9.14
CA ILE A 134 1.84 13.17 8.20
C ILE A 134 1.82 13.85 6.83
N GLU A 135 1.70 15.17 6.83
CA GLU A 135 1.71 15.92 5.58
C GLU A 135 3.03 15.74 4.83
N ALA A 136 4.13 15.77 5.56
CA ALA A 136 5.45 15.54 4.97
C ALA A 136 5.57 14.13 4.40
N LEU A 137 4.99 13.13 5.08
CA LEU A 137 5.00 11.76 4.57
C LEU A 137 4.21 11.64 3.26
N LEU A 138 3.07 12.31 3.18
CA LEU A 138 2.27 12.28 1.96
C LEU A 138 3.04 12.88 0.80
N GLU A 139 3.74 13.98 1.05
CA GLU A 139 4.54 14.61 0.02
C GLU A 139 5.68 13.70 -0.41
N GLN A 140 6.35 13.09 0.55
CA GLN A 140 7.42 12.15 0.26
C GLN A 140 6.89 10.97 -0.57
N LEU A 141 5.74 10.43 -0.19
CA LEU A 141 5.14 9.30 -0.90
C LEU A 141 4.78 9.67 -2.33
N ASP A 142 4.26 10.87 -2.52
CA ASP A 142 3.85 11.35 -3.83
C ASP A 142 5.03 11.44 -4.80
N GLU A 143 6.22 11.66 -4.28
CA GLU A 143 7.43 11.79 -5.08
C GLU A 143 8.23 10.50 -5.17
N LEU A 144 7.92 9.53 -4.34
CA LEU A 144 8.71 8.32 -4.22
C LEU A 144 8.56 7.38 -5.40
N PHE A 145 7.34 7.21 -5.89
CA PHE A 145 7.04 6.27 -6.97
C PHE A 145 6.98 7.00 -8.31
N ILE A 146 7.79 6.56 -9.26
CA ILE A 146 7.82 7.18 -10.58
C ILE A 146 7.81 6.09 -11.65
N THR A 147 7.37 6.45 -12.84
CA THR A 147 7.45 5.53 -13.97
C THR A 147 8.84 5.57 -14.56
N GLU A 148 9.17 4.51 -15.28
CA GLU A 148 10.46 4.46 -15.94
C GLU A 148 10.56 5.54 -17.00
N GLN A 149 11.69 6.24 -17.01
CA GLN A 149 11.93 7.30 -17.99
C GLN A 149 12.62 6.67 -19.20
N LEU A 150 12.03 6.85 -20.37
CA LEU A 150 12.60 6.32 -21.61
C LEU A 150 13.21 7.42 -22.47
#